data_f15ced52e3dc5861b363f229e999d6e6
#
_entry.id   f15ced52e3dc5861b363f229e999d6e6
#
_cell.length_a   1.000
_cell.length_b   1.000
_cell.length_c   1.000
_cell.angle_alpha   90.00
_cell.angle_beta   90.00
_cell.angle_gamma   90.00
#
_symmetry.space_group_name_H-M   'P 1'
#
loop_
_entity.id
_entity.type
_entity.pdbx_description
1 polymer ?
#
loop_
_entity_poly.entity_id
_entity_poly.type
_entity_poly.pdbx_seq_one_letter_code
_entity_poly.pdbx_strand_id
1 'polypeptide(L)'
;PSIIGNYPSTPFLFYIPTLGERPMQWKADGLPQGLVLDEKTGIIKGQVSRKGVYKVKLVAENKSGKDEKELLINIGDALALTPPMGWSSWNTFGRHLTGELIKEVADAMVANGMRDLGYAYINIDDFWQLAERGADGHMQVDKEKFPDGIKPIADYLHERGFKLGIYSDAADKTCGGVCGSYGHEVTDANDFASWGVDLLKYDYCNAPDGRQDAMERY
;
A
#
# COMPACT_ATOMS: atom_id res chain seq x y z
N PRO A 1 -3.16 10.71 -9.56
CA PRO A 1 -3.41 10.00 -10.82
C PRO A 1 -4.77 10.37 -11.39
N SER A 2 -4.94 10.20 -12.71
CA SER A 2 -6.23 10.35 -13.40
C SER A 2 -6.94 9.01 -13.61
N ILE A 3 -6.27 7.91 -13.33
CA ILE A 3 -6.77 6.54 -13.42
C ILE A 3 -6.21 5.69 -12.30
N ILE A 4 -7.04 4.79 -11.77
CA ILE A 4 -6.64 3.80 -10.77
C ILE A 4 -7.29 2.46 -11.11
N GLY A 5 -6.54 1.36 -10.92
CA GLY A 5 -7.01 0.00 -11.10
C GLY A 5 -7.22 -0.71 -9.77
N ASN A 6 -8.20 -1.62 -9.72
CA ASN A 6 -8.44 -2.52 -8.59
C ASN A 6 -9.11 -3.81 -9.03
N TYR A 7 -8.82 -4.93 -8.35
CA TYR A 7 -9.54 -6.17 -8.62
C TYR A 7 -10.97 -6.12 -8.09
N PRO A 8 -11.91 -6.84 -8.73
CA PRO A 8 -13.27 -6.98 -8.20
C PRO A 8 -13.27 -7.61 -6.79
N SER A 9 -14.12 -7.08 -5.92
CA SER A 9 -14.34 -7.59 -4.56
C SER A 9 -13.10 -7.59 -3.65
N THR A 10 -12.08 -6.79 -3.99
CA THR A 10 -10.94 -6.52 -3.10
C THR A 10 -11.08 -5.14 -2.45
N PRO A 11 -10.42 -4.90 -1.31
CA PRO A 11 -10.43 -3.58 -0.69
C PRO A 11 -9.95 -2.50 -1.65
N PHE A 12 -10.66 -1.40 -1.67
CA PHE A 12 -10.31 -0.20 -2.43
C PHE A 12 -9.97 0.93 -1.47
N LEU A 13 -8.86 1.59 -1.70
CA LEU A 13 -8.44 2.77 -0.96
C LEU A 13 -7.86 3.80 -1.94
N PHE A 14 -8.36 5.02 -1.87
CA PHE A 14 -7.85 6.14 -2.64
C PHE A 14 -8.01 7.44 -1.86
N TYR A 15 -6.91 8.12 -1.55
CA TYR A 15 -6.93 9.49 -1.08
C TYR A 15 -6.95 10.44 -2.29
N ILE A 16 -7.80 11.44 -2.29
CA ILE A 16 -7.90 12.45 -3.35
C ILE A 16 -6.77 13.48 -3.15
N PRO A 17 -5.66 13.41 -3.91
CA PRO A 17 -4.55 14.33 -3.75
C PRO A 17 -5.01 15.75 -4.05
N THR A 18 -4.86 16.67 -3.09
CA THR A 18 -5.38 18.02 -3.20
C THR A 18 -4.50 19.00 -2.44
N LEU A 19 -3.93 19.95 -3.16
CA LEU A 19 -3.22 21.09 -2.58
C LEU A 19 -4.21 22.21 -2.24
N GLY A 20 -3.88 22.99 -1.22
CA GLY A 20 -4.65 24.17 -0.86
C GLY A 20 -4.82 24.31 0.65
N GLU A 21 -5.38 25.45 1.03
CA GLU A 21 -5.59 25.83 2.42
C GLU A 21 -6.67 24.97 3.08
N ARG A 22 -6.42 24.52 4.30
CA ARG A 22 -7.38 23.73 5.10
C ARG A 22 -8.25 24.66 5.98
N PRO A 23 -9.48 24.29 6.35
CA PRO A 23 -10.15 23.01 6.02
C PRO A 23 -10.59 22.93 4.56
N MET A 24 -10.61 21.70 4.05
CA MET A 24 -11.07 21.35 2.71
C MET A 24 -12.25 20.39 2.82
N GLN A 25 -13.19 20.47 1.86
CA GLN A 25 -14.27 19.51 1.69
C GLN A 25 -14.15 18.86 0.32
N TRP A 26 -14.46 17.56 0.26
CA TRP A 26 -14.43 16.81 -0.97
C TRP A 26 -15.82 16.28 -1.32
N LYS A 27 -16.09 16.19 -2.63
CA LYS A 27 -17.29 15.55 -3.17
C LYS A 27 -16.89 14.64 -4.32
N ALA A 28 -17.63 13.57 -4.52
CA ALA A 28 -17.46 12.66 -5.64
C ALA A 28 -18.82 12.33 -6.23
N ASP A 29 -18.96 12.50 -7.53
CA ASP A 29 -20.16 12.13 -8.28
C ASP A 29 -19.81 10.99 -9.24
N GLY A 30 -20.69 9.98 -9.33
CA GLY A 30 -20.47 8.81 -10.18
C GLY A 30 -19.62 7.69 -9.52
N LEU A 31 -19.45 7.69 -8.19
CA LEU A 31 -18.80 6.57 -7.50
C LEU A 31 -19.57 5.25 -7.79
N PRO A 32 -18.85 4.16 -8.13
CA PRO A 32 -19.48 2.85 -8.27
C PRO A 32 -20.08 2.38 -6.95
N GLN A 33 -21.14 1.60 -7.04
CA GLN A 33 -21.77 0.99 -5.86
C GLN A 33 -20.73 0.20 -5.06
N GLY A 34 -20.69 0.44 -3.75
CA GLY A 34 -19.76 -0.19 -2.82
C GLY A 34 -18.57 0.71 -2.43
N LEU A 35 -18.38 1.86 -3.10
CA LEU A 35 -17.41 2.87 -2.65
C LEU A 35 -18.10 4.03 -1.93
N VAL A 36 -17.44 4.55 -0.91
CA VAL A 36 -17.88 5.70 -0.13
C VAL A 36 -16.72 6.68 0.01
N LEU A 37 -17.01 7.97 -0.19
CA LEU A 37 -16.11 9.08 0.11
C LEU A 37 -16.36 9.59 1.54
N ASP A 38 -15.32 9.74 2.30
CA ASP A 38 -15.33 10.61 3.48
C ASP A 38 -15.06 12.06 3.01
N GLU A 39 -16.09 12.90 3.05
CA GLU A 39 -16.03 14.28 2.58
C GLU A 39 -15.13 15.20 3.40
N LYS A 40 -14.70 14.78 4.62
CA LYS A 40 -13.84 15.56 5.50
C LYS A 40 -12.36 15.19 5.35
N THR A 41 -12.10 13.95 4.99
CA THR A 41 -10.72 13.44 4.85
C THR A 41 -10.28 13.32 3.40
N GLY A 42 -11.21 13.27 2.43
CA GLY A 42 -10.93 13.05 1.02
C GLY A 42 -10.55 11.59 0.70
N ILE A 43 -10.89 10.65 1.59
CA ILE A 43 -10.57 9.23 1.42
C ILE A 43 -11.80 8.51 0.82
N ILE A 44 -11.60 7.83 -0.30
CA ILE A 44 -12.56 6.90 -0.90
C ILE A 44 -12.16 5.49 -0.53
N LYS A 45 -13.09 4.72 0.04
CA LYS A 45 -12.86 3.32 0.43
C LYS A 45 -14.10 2.46 0.22
N GLY A 46 -13.91 1.15 0.19
CA GLY A 46 -14.97 0.16 0.05
C GLY A 46 -14.56 -1.03 -0.82
N GLN A 47 -15.52 -1.63 -1.51
CA GLN A 47 -15.29 -2.74 -2.44
C GLN A 47 -16.25 -2.62 -3.61
N VAL A 48 -15.80 -2.97 -4.83
CA VAL A 48 -16.62 -3.01 -6.03
C VAL A 48 -16.56 -4.41 -6.62
N SER A 49 -17.70 -5.08 -6.75
CA SER A 49 -17.75 -6.45 -7.31
C SER A 49 -17.87 -6.48 -8.83
N ARG A 50 -18.48 -5.46 -9.42
CA ARG A 50 -18.75 -5.43 -10.86
C ARG A 50 -17.56 -4.87 -11.64
N LYS A 51 -17.01 -5.66 -12.56
CA LYS A 51 -15.99 -5.19 -13.52
C LYS A 51 -16.52 -4.03 -14.38
N GLY A 52 -15.66 -3.07 -14.67
CA GLY A 52 -15.98 -1.93 -15.52
C GLY A 52 -15.05 -0.74 -15.29
N VAL A 53 -15.19 0.26 -16.15
CA VAL A 53 -14.51 1.55 -16.01
C VAL A 53 -15.56 2.59 -15.60
N TYR A 54 -15.34 3.20 -14.44
CA TYR A 54 -16.24 4.17 -13.84
C TYR A 54 -15.61 5.56 -13.92
N LYS A 55 -16.35 6.51 -14.46
CA LYS A 55 -15.97 7.93 -14.47
C LYS A 55 -16.50 8.59 -13.23
N VAL A 56 -15.61 9.12 -12.43
CA VAL A 56 -15.94 9.79 -11.18
C VAL A 56 -15.50 11.24 -11.27
N LYS A 57 -16.42 12.16 -11.09
CA LYS A 57 -16.12 13.58 -10.96
C LYS A 57 -15.77 13.88 -9.52
N LEU A 58 -14.52 14.29 -9.27
CA LEU A 58 -14.02 14.72 -7.98
C LEU A 58 -14.08 16.23 -7.88
N VAL A 59 -14.48 16.74 -6.73
CA VAL A 59 -14.50 18.17 -6.40
C VAL A 59 -13.79 18.37 -5.07
N ALA A 60 -12.89 19.34 -4.99
CA ALA A 60 -12.32 19.83 -3.75
C ALA A 60 -12.65 21.32 -3.59
N GLU A 61 -13.12 21.70 -2.40
CA GLU A 61 -13.60 23.05 -2.12
C GLU A 61 -13.11 23.56 -0.77
N ASN A 62 -12.71 24.80 -0.72
CA ASN A 62 -12.39 25.55 0.50
C ASN A 62 -12.86 26.99 0.40
N LYS A 63 -12.52 27.83 1.39
CA LYS A 63 -12.91 29.26 1.40
C LYS A 63 -12.36 30.09 0.22
N SER A 64 -11.29 29.62 -0.43
CA SER A 64 -10.65 30.32 -1.55
C SER A 64 -11.21 29.92 -2.91
N GLY A 65 -12.01 28.85 -3.00
CA GLY A 65 -12.63 28.37 -4.23
C GLY A 65 -12.73 26.87 -4.32
N LYS A 66 -13.00 26.38 -5.52
CA LYS A 66 -13.11 24.97 -5.84
C LYS A 66 -12.31 24.58 -7.07
N ASP A 67 -11.89 23.32 -7.11
CA ASP A 67 -11.31 22.68 -8.29
C ASP A 67 -11.99 21.33 -8.55
N GLU A 68 -12.00 20.90 -9.80
CA GLU A 68 -12.70 19.69 -10.24
C GLU A 68 -11.78 18.85 -11.14
N LYS A 69 -11.80 17.52 -10.96
CA LYS A 69 -11.10 16.58 -11.82
C LYS A 69 -11.91 15.33 -12.07
N GLU A 70 -11.67 14.69 -13.22
CA GLU A 70 -12.17 13.34 -13.52
C GLU A 70 -11.15 12.29 -13.05
N LEU A 71 -11.64 11.27 -12.36
CA LEU A 71 -10.92 10.05 -12.01
C LEU A 71 -11.57 8.87 -12.73
N LEU A 72 -10.78 8.07 -13.43
CA LEU A 72 -11.22 6.79 -13.96
C LEU A 72 -10.90 5.68 -12.94
N ILE A 73 -11.90 4.95 -12.50
CA ILE A 73 -11.74 3.77 -11.65
C ILE A 73 -11.97 2.54 -12.53
N ASN A 74 -10.90 1.78 -12.79
CA ASN A 74 -10.94 0.54 -13.57
C ASN A 74 -11.01 -0.66 -12.62
N ILE A 75 -12.16 -1.29 -12.52
CA ILE A 75 -12.34 -2.54 -11.79
C ILE A 75 -12.19 -3.70 -12.77
N GLY A 76 -11.08 -4.43 -12.68
CA GLY A 76 -10.73 -5.47 -13.63
C GLY A 76 -9.43 -6.15 -13.30
N ASP A 77 -8.75 -6.65 -14.31
CA ASP A 77 -7.53 -7.45 -14.15
C ASP A 77 -6.24 -6.60 -14.28
N ALA A 78 -6.38 -5.29 -14.46
CA ALA A 78 -5.26 -4.34 -14.56
C ALA A 78 -5.10 -3.55 -13.26
N LEU A 79 -3.94 -3.73 -12.63
CA LEU A 79 -3.48 -2.98 -11.45
C LEU A 79 -2.41 -1.95 -11.86
N ALA A 80 -1.99 -1.12 -10.92
CA ALA A 80 -0.87 -0.20 -11.07
C ALA A 80 -0.88 0.55 -12.43
N LEU A 81 -2.05 1.03 -12.84
CA LEU A 81 -2.24 1.75 -14.12
C LEU A 81 -1.45 3.07 -14.17
N THR A 82 -0.93 3.52 -13.04
CA THR A 82 0.08 4.57 -12.90
C THR A 82 1.18 4.06 -11.98
N PRO A 83 2.45 4.50 -12.16
CA PRO A 83 3.52 4.12 -11.27
C PRO A 83 3.20 4.45 -9.81
N PRO A 84 3.44 3.53 -8.86
CA PRO A 84 3.26 3.82 -7.44
C PRO A 84 4.24 4.91 -6.99
N MET A 85 3.72 5.97 -6.41
CA MET A 85 4.53 7.03 -5.80
C MET A 85 4.48 6.87 -4.28
N GLY A 86 5.65 6.93 -3.65
CA GLY A 86 5.71 6.75 -2.20
C GLY A 86 7.13 6.85 -1.64
N TRP A 87 7.28 6.31 -0.44
CA TRP A 87 8.53 6.27 0.31
C TRP A 87 8.81 4.82 0.75
N SER A 88 10.07 4.45 0.82
CA SER A 88 10.53 3.13 1.29
C SER A 88 11.55 3.30 2.41
N SER A 89 11.49 2.42 3.41
CA SER A 89 12.26 2.54 4.65
C SER A 89 13.76 2.23 4.49
N TRP A 90 14.18 1.53 3.43
CA TRP A 90 15.54 0.99 3.33
C TRP A 90 16.63 2.05 3.43
N ASN A 91 16.56 3.07 2.58
CA ASN A 91 17.62 4.08 2.52
C ASN A 91 17.66 5.02 3.75
N THR A 92 16.59 5.04 4.54
CA THR A 92 16.50 5.87 5.75
C THR A 92 16.88 5.08 7.00
N PHE A 93 16.30 3.89 7.18
CA PHE A 93 16.40 3.14 8.42
C PHE A 93 17.17 1.82 8.27
N GLY A 94 17.28 1.27 7.05
CA GLY A 94 17.87 -0.04 6.82
C GLY A 94 17.24 -1.09 7.75
N ARG A 95 18.08 -1.86 8.42
CA ARG A 95 17.66 -2.90 9.39
C ARG A 95 17.09 -2.38 10.72
N HIS A 96 17.12 -1.07 10.95
CA HIS A 96 16.67 -0.45 12.21
C HIS A 96 15.23 0.08 12.13
N LEU A 97 14.48 -0.28 11.08
CA LEU A 97 13.08 0.10 10.97
C LEU A 97 12.25 -0.49 12.13
N THR A 98 11.22 0.24 12.53
CA THR A 98 10.22 -0.20 13.52
C THR A 98 8.83 0.27 13.12
N GLY A 99 7.79 -0.34 13.66
CA GLY A 99 6.41 0.09 13.42
C GLY A 99 6.17 1.54 13.82
N GLU A 100 6.81 2.01 14.90
CA GLU A 100 6.67 3.41 15.34
C GLU A 100 7.30 4.39 14.35
N LEU A 101 8.51 4.10 13.85
CA LEU A 101 9.16 4.93 12.82
C LEU A 101 8.32 5.01 11.53
N ILE A 102 7.63 3.93 11.15
CA ILE A 102 6.73 3.94 9.99
C ILE A 102 5.55 4.88 10.22
N LYS A 103 4.96 4.90 11.42
CA LYS A 103 3.88 5.84 11.77
C LYS A 103 4.36 7.29 11.77
N GLU A 104 5.55 7.56 12.33
CA GLU A 104 6.17 8.88 12.32
C GLU A 104 6.39 9.40 10.89
N VAL A 105 6.86 8.54 9.97
CA VAL A 105 7.00 8.88 8.55
C VAL A 105 5.65 9.22 7.93
N ALA A 106 4.60 8.43 8.21
CA ALA A 106 3.27 8.71 7.71
C ALA A 106 2.76 10.09 8.17
N ASP A 107 2.92 10.40 9.45
CA ASP A 107 2.51 11.68 10.01
C ASP A 107 3.33 12.83 9.42
N ALA A 108 4.64 12.65 9.22
CA ALA A 108 5.50 13.63 8.57
C ALA A 108 5.09 13.87 7.10
N MET A 109 4.73 12.81 6.35
CA MET A 109 4.26 12.93 4.97
C MET A 109 2.91 13.65 4.85
N VAL A 110 2.04 13.52 5.86
CA VAL A 110 0.82 14.33 5.97
C VAL A 110 1.18 15.78 6.25
N ALA A 111 2.01 16.02 7.26
CA ALA A 111 2.33 17.36 7.75
C ALA A 111 3.08 18.22 6.72
N ASN A 112 3.96 17.61 5.90
CA ASN A 112 4.74 18.31 4.88
C ASN A 112 4.06 18.37 3.50
N GLY A 113 2.85 17.78 3.35
CA GLY A 113 2.07 17.83 2.11
C GLY A 113 2.46 16.80 1.04
N MET A 114 3.37 15.86 1.30
CA MET A 114 3.71 14.80 0.32
C MET A 114 2.50 13.97 -0.06
N ARG A 115 1.65 13.58 0.92
CA ARG A 115 0.40 12.89 0.65
C ARG A 115 -0.50 13.67 -0.30
N ASP A 116 -0.62 14.98 -0.09
CA ASP A 116 -1.48 15.87 -0.88
C ASP A 116 -0.96 16.06 -2.32
N LEU A 117 0.32 15.71 -2.57
CA LEU A 117 0.95 15.63 -3.89
C LEU A 117 0.80 14.24 -4.56
N GLY A 118 0.20 13.26 -3.87
CA GLY A 118 -0.05 11.93 -4.42
C GLY A 118 1.00 10.87 -4.08
N TYR A 119 1.90 11.12 -3.14
CA TYR A 119 2.78 10.09 -2.58
C TYR A 119 1.94 9.22 -1.65
N ALA A 120 1.42 8.13 -2.19
CA ALA A 120 0.36 7.33 -1.57
C ALA A 120 0.87 6.04 -0.91
N TYR A 121 2.11 5.63 -1.16
CA TYR A 121 2.65 4.36 -0.64
C TYR A 121 3.72 4.61 0.42
N ILE A 122 3.67 3.82 1.49
CA ILE A 122 4.73 3.72 2.50
C ILE A 122 5.13 2.26 2.56
N ASN A 123 6.38 1.97 2.16
CA ASN A 123 6.88 0.62 2.03
C ASN A 123 7.79 0.25 3.21
N ILE A 124 7.44 -0.82 3.91
CA ILE A 124 8.27 -1.51 4.88
C ILE A 124 9.24 -2.41 4.10
N ASP A 125 10.51 -2.09 4.13
CA ASP A 125 11.56 -2.84 3.45
C ASP A 125 12.06 -4.01 4.32
N ASP A 126 13.17 -4.66 3.93
CA ASP A 126 13.73 -5.85 4.56
C ASP A 126 13.93 -5.70 6.09
N PHE A 127 14.02 -6.80 6.81
CA PHE A 127 14.16 -6.90 8.28
C PHE A 127 12.93 -6.55 9.13
N TRP A 128 11.72 -6.62 8.56
CA TRP A 128 10.50 -6.64 9.37
C TRP A 128 10.23 -8.03 9.98
N GLN A 129 10.78 -9.08 9.34
CA GLN A 129 10.64 -10.49 9.70
C GLN A 129 11.89 -11.04 10.37
N LEU A 130 11.76 -12.18 11.03
CA LEU A 130 12.84 -12.96 11.59
C LEU A 130 13.59 -13.74 10.50
N ALA A 131 14.77 -14.26 10.85
CA ALA A 131 15.62 -15.01 9.93
C ALA A 131 15.03 -16.35 9.50
N GLU A 132 14.17 -16.96 10.32
CA GLU A 132 13.58 -18.26 10.07
C GLU A 132 12.06 -18.21 10.17
N ARG A 133 11.40 -19.12 9.45
CA ARG A 133 9.94 -19.34 9.56
C ARG A 133 9.58 -20.01 10.86
N GLY A 134 8.34 -19.85 11.29
CA GLY A 134 7.75 -20.63 12.36
C GLY A 134 7.59 -22.11 11.97
N ALA A 135 7.37 -22.96 12.96
CA ALA A 135 7.09 -24.37 12.75
C ALA A 135 5.80 -24.63 11.95
N ASP A 136 4.94 -23.62 11.85
CA ASP A 136 3.70 -23.58 11.07
C ASP A 136 3.92 -23.18 9.60
N GLY A 137 5.15 -22.88 9.21
CA GLY A 137 5.55 -22.46 7.85
C GLY A 137 5.34 -20.98 7.55
N HIS A 138 4.82 -20.18 8.48
CA HIS A 138 4.60 -18.75 8.30
C HIS A 138 5.86 -17.92 8.58
N MET A 139 6.03 -16.80 7.87
CA MET A 139 7.03 -15.79 8.23
C MET A 139 6.72 -15.22 9.62
N GLN A 140 7.76 -15.09 10.43
CA GLN A 140 7.61 -14.56 11.79
C GLN A 140 7.93 -13.07 11.79
N VAL A 141 6.97 -12.26 12.20
CA VAL A 141 7.19 -10.81 12.40
C VAL A 141 8.14 -10.60 13.57
N ASP A 142 9.14 -9.74 13.40
CA ASP A 142 10.03 -9.33 14.49
C ASP A 142 9.25 -8.52 15.54
N LYS A 143 8.95 -9.16 16.67
CA LYS A 143 8.13 -8.58 17.75
C LYS A 143 8.83 -7.47 18.54
N GLU A 144 10.16 -7.35 18.46
CA GLU A 144 10.88 -6.22 19.05
C GLU A 144 10.62 -4.94 18.25
N LYS A 145 10.47 -5.06 16.93
CA LYS A 145 10.22 -3.95 16.00
C LYS A 145 8.74 -3.67 15.77
N PHE A 146 7.93 -4.73 15.73
CA PHE A 146 6.50 -4.69 15.46
C PHE A 146 5.74 -5.52 16.52
N PRO A 147 5.63 -5.04 17.77
CA PRO A 147 5.08 -5.83 18.88
C PRO A 147 3.67 -6.34 18.61
N ASP A 148 2.85 -5.54 17.96
CA ASP A 148 1.45 -5.85 17.63
C ASP A 148 1.27 -6.45 16.22
N GLY A 149 2.39 -6.68 15.49
CA GLY A 149 2.39 -7.18 14.11
C GLY A 149 2.26 -6.08 13.06
N ILE A 150 2.03 -6.51 11.81
CA ILE A 150 1.99 -5.62 10.64
C ILE A 150 0.59 -5.00 10.46
N LYS A 151 -0.48 -5.73 10.76
CA LYS A 151 -1.85 -5.26 10.53
C LYS A 151 -2.17 -3.91 11.19
N PRO A 152 -1.81 -3.63 12.46
CA PRO A 152 -2.07 -2.32 13.06
C PRO A 152 -1.33 -1.17 12.35
N ILE A 153 -0.20 -1.45 11.69
CA ILE A 153 0.50 -0.46 10.87
C ILE A 153 -0.29 -0.20 9.59
N ALA A 154 -0.77 -1.25 8.92
CA ALA A 154 -1.64 -1.11 7.74
C ALA A 154 -2.88 -0.27 8.07
N ASP A 155 -3.58 -0.61 9.15
CA ASP A 155 -4.78 0.12 9.60
C ASP A 155 -4.47 1.61 9.84
N TYR A 156 -3.35 1.91 10.53
CA TYR A 156 -2.88 3.28 10.78
C TYR A 156 -2.62 4.08 9.50
N LEU A 157 -1.99 3.44 8.51
CA LEU A 157 -1.71 4.04 7.21
C LEU A 157 -3.00 4.26 6.40
N HIS A 158 -3.88 3.26 6.37
CA HIS A 158 -5.16 3.32 5.63
C HIS A 158 -6.08 4.42 6.17
N GLU A 159 -6.12 4.64 7.49
CA GLU A 159 -6.87 5.74 8.11
C GLU A 159 -6.38 7.12 7.63
N ARG A 160 -5.13 7.23 7.21
CA ARG A 160 -4.50 8.45 6.67
C ARG A 160 -4.53 8.53 5.14
N GLY A 161 -5.10 7.51 4.47
CA GLY A 161 -5.19 7.42 3.02
C GLY A 161 -3.90 6.96 2.34
N PHE A 162 -2.93 6.43 3.09
CA PHE A 162 -1.76 5.74 2.55
C PHE A 162 -2.05 4.28 2.31
N LYS A 163 -1.29 3.68 1.41
CA LYS A 163 -1.20 2.24 1.16
C LYS A 163 0.07 1.67 1.77
N LEU A 164 -0.03 0.47 2.33
CA LEU A 164 1.12 -0.24 2.89
C LEU A 164 1.79 -1.10 1.81
N GLY A 165 3.09 -0.87 1.59
CA GLY A 165 3.95 -1.83 0.92
C GLY A 165 4.74 -2.68 1.92
N ILE A 166 5.04 -3.92 1.55
CA ILE A 166 5.90 -4.81 2.30
C ILE A 166 6.97 -5.42 1.38
N TYR A 167 8.06 -5.88 1.97
CA TYR A 167 9.19 -6.48 1.26
C TYR A 167 9.23 -7.99 1.46
N SER A 168 9.56 -8.71 0.40
CA SER A 168 10.03 -10.09 0.46
C SER A 168 11.00 -10.37 -0.69
N ASP A 169 11.41 -11.63 -0.83
CA ASP A 169 12.34 -12.09 -1.85
C ASP A 169 11.86 -13.41 -2.44
N ALA A 170 12.02 -13.59 -3.75
CA ALA A 170 11.64 -14.81 -4.45
C ALA A 170 12.59 -16.00 -4.15
N ALA A 171 13.68 -15.76 -3.41
CA ALA A 171 14.60 -16.79 -2.94
C ALA A 171 14.28 -17.25 -1.51
N ASP A 172 15.06 -18.22 -1.00
CA ASP A 172 14.96 -18.72 0.38
C ASP A 172 15.31 -17.63 1.42
N LYS A 173 16.21 -16.73 1.05
CA LYS A 173 16.68 -15.63 1.89
C LYS A 173 16.64 -14.32 1.12
N THR A 174 16.29 -13.26 1.85
CA THR A 174 16.30 -11.88 1.35
C THR A 174 17.72 -11.39 1.08
N CYS A 175 17.88 -10.22 0.47
CA CYS A 175 19.17 -9.55 0.30
C CYS A 175 19.90 -9.36 1.65
N GLY A 176 19.15 -9.13 2.73
CA GLY A 176 19.68 -9.02 4.09
C GLY A 176 19.98 -10.35 4.77
N GLY A 177 19.61 -11.49 4.17
CA GLY A 177 19.84 -12.82 4.69
C GLY A 177 18.80 -13.33 5.69
N VAL A 178 17.65 -12.66 5.80
CA VAL A 178 16.49 -13.15 6.57
C VAL A 178 15.55 -13.97 5.70
N CYS A 179 14.41 -14.42 6.21
CA CYS A 179 13.48 -15.32 5.54
C CYS A 179 12.90 -14.71 4.24
N GLY A 180 13.04 -15.43 3.12
CA GLY A 180 12.38 -15.13 1.83
C GLY A 180 11.16 -16.02 1.57
N SER A 181 10.52 -15.87 0.41
CA SER A 181 9.22 -16.49 0.09
C SER A 181 9.32 -17.78 -0.73
N TYR A 182 10.51 -18.21 -1.15
CA TYR A 182 10.66 -19.37 -2.01
C TYR A 182 9.95 -20.62 -1.47
N GLY A 183 9.03 -21.19 -2.27
CA GLY A 183 8.24 -22.38 -1.92
C GLY A 183 7.11 -22.12 -0.93
N HIS A 184 6.89 -20.86 -0.51
CA HIS A 184 5.85 -20.44 0.43
C HIS A 184 5.02 -19.26 -0.09
N GLU A 185 5.11 -18.95 -1.38
CA GLU A 185 4.55 -17.74 -2.00
C GLU A 185 3.05 -17.59 -1.72
N VAL A 186 2.29 -18.69 -1.77
CA VAL A 186 0.85 -18.67 -1.51
C VAL A 186 0.53 -18.39 -0.03
N THR A 187 1.31 -18.99 0.88
CA THR A 187 1.15 -18.76 2.32
C THR A 187 1.43 -17.30 2.65
N ASP A 188 2.56 -16.78 2.17
CA ASP A 188 2.99 -15.42 2.43
C ASP A 188 2.03 -14.39 1.81
N ALA A 189 1.56 -14.62 0.57
CA ALA A 189 0.58 -13.76 -0.07
C ALA A 189 -0.74 -13.69 0.72
N ASN A 190 -1.20 -14.81 1.28
CA ASN A 190 -2.39 -14.86 2.14
C ASN A 190 -2.16 -14.08 3.44
N ASP A 191 -0.98 -14.22 4.05
CA ASP A 191 -0.63 -13.47 5.26
C ASP A 191 -0.61 -11.96 4.97
N PHE A 192 0.09 -11.53 3.91
CA PHE A 192 0.15 -10.13 3.52
C PHE A 192 -1.24 -9.55 3.22
N ALA A 193 -2.07 -10.29 2.50
CA ALA A 193 -3.46 -9.90 2.25
C ALA A 193 -4.27 -9.78 3.55
N SER A 194 -4.11 -10.71 4.49
CA SER A 194 -4.80 -10.69 5.79
C SER A 194 -4.38 -9.51 6.68
N TRP A 195 -3.15 -9.03 6.51
CA TRP A 195 -2.62 -7.85 7.21
C TRP A 195 -3.00 -6.52 6.53
N GLY A 196 -3.60 -6.57 5.34
CA GLY A 196 -4.00 -5.37 4.61
C GLY A 196 -2.87 -4.74 3.80
N VAL A 197 -1.89 -5.53 3.37
CA VAL A 197 -0.82 -5.06 2.48
C VAL A 197 -1.38 -4.77 1.08
N ASP A 198 -0.98 -3.65 0.49
CA ASP A 198 -1.44 -3.17 -0.81
C ASP A 198 -0.41 -3.36 -1.93
N LEU A 199 0.87 -3.55 -1.57
CA LEU A 199 1.98 -3.67 -2.51
C LEU A 199 3.07 -4.58 -1.96
N LEU A 200 3.59 -5.47 -2.80
CA LEU A 200 4.77 -6.27 -2.51
C LEU A 200 5.96 -5.74 -3.30
N LYS A 201 7.02 -5.32 -2.60
CA LYS A 201 8.35 -5.20 -3.19
C LYS A 201 8.99 -6.59 -3.12
N TYR A 202 9.30 -7.17 -4.26
CA TYR A 202 9.75 -8.55 -4.37
C TYR A 202 11.10 -8.62 -5.08
N ASP A 203 12.14 -8.85 -4.29
CA ASP A 203 13.52 -8.94 -4.79
C ASP A 203 13.88 -10.37 -5.21
N TYR A 204 15.06 -10.52 -5.76
CA TYR A 204 15.62 -11.81 -6.19
C TYR A 204 17.12 -11.87 -5.84
N CYS A 205 17.42 -11.72 -4.56
CA CYS A 205 18.77 -11.93 -4.03
C CYS A 205 18.96 -13.41 -3.69
N ASN A 206 20.13 -13.84 -3.37
CA ASN A 206 20.47 -15.18 -2.83
C ASN A 206 19.73 -16.37 -3.45
N ALA A 207 19.25 -16.24 -4.69
CA ALA A 207 18.61 -17.33 -5.41
C ALA A 207 19.64 -18.44 -5.70
N PRO A 208 19.26 -19.72 -5.64
CA PRO A 208 20.13 -20.82 -6.04
C PRO A 208 20.59 -20.65 -7.49
N ASP A 209 21.85 -21.02 -7.77
CA ASP A 209 22.51 -20.87 -9.06
C ASP A 209 21.61 -21.29 -10.23
N GLY A 210 21.49 -20.39 -11.25
CA GLY A 210 20.83 -20.63 -12.51
C GLY A 210 19.30 -20.61 -12.51
N ARG A 211 18.63 -20.30 -11.40
CA ARG A 211 17.17 -20.17 -11.38
C ARG A 211 16.73 -18.77 -11.82
N GLN A 212 16.35 -18.68 -13.11
CA GLN A 212 15.62 -17.51 -13.64
C GLN A 212 14.10 -17.71 -13.59
N ASP A 213 13.64 -18.84 -13.09
CA ASP A 213 12.23 -19.21 -12.95
C ASP A 213 11.46 -18.34 -11.92
N ALA A 214 12.13 -17.47 -11.19
CA ALA A 214 11.49 -16.47 -10.35
C ALA A 214 10.51 -15.57 -11.13
N MET A 215 10.82 -15.27 -12.39
CA MET A 215 9.92 -14.50 -13.25
C MET A 215 8.58 -15.21 -13.54
N GLU A 216 8.51 -16.52 -13.38
CA GLU A 216 7.27 -17.30 -13.52
C GLU A 216 6.42 -17.29 -12.23
N ARG A 217 6.92 -16.74 -11.13
CA ARG A 217 6.27 -16.72 -9.82
C ARG A 217 5.57 -15.40 -9.48
N TYR A 218 5.65 -14.46 -10.41
CA TYR A 218 4.91 -13.20 -10.35
C TYR A 218 3.52 -13.40 -11.03
#